data_1c715aefc86646da7f92289ca7f660d0
#
_entry.id   1c715aefc86646da7f92289ca7f660d0
#
_cell.length_a   1.000
_cell.length_b   1.000
_cell.length_c   1.000
_cell.angle_alpha   90.00
_cell.angle_beta   90.00
_cell.angle_gamma   90.00
#
_symmetry.space_group_name_H-M   'P 1'
#
loop_
_entity.id
_entity.type
_entity.pdbx_description
1 polymer ?
#
loop_
_entity_poly.entity_id
_entity_poly.type
_entity_poly.pdbx_seq_one_letter_code
_entity_poly.pdbx_strand_id
1 'polypeptide(L)'
;MNYEKHNEEVRRLLQQAEEGKCERVMMELAMNPRMIISDPMLNPRRITFEEYLKNPQIMLEIQCQFQEYCAESLISDRIMGLENLQEITPYPDFQNVLEGACLGCEIAFHGCNEPGTKVCADETTKYELLKNTRPLTDPLGGIVSTLLSHYEFFKKKREEGYTYKGKPLGSPGMAGMGTDGPFTIACSLIGATQACMDLYVDQDYMMELLDYITEAVIARNKALRRCYGQPEKSKSFGFADDSIALLSLDTYTELILPFHKKMMRELCTGEEPGWIHLCGDASRFFPTLVR
;
A
#
# COMPACT_ATOMS: atom_id res chain seq x y z
N MET A 1 24.69 -20.29 -2.36
CA MET A 1 24.83 -20.39 -3.85
C MET A 1 25.90 -19.40 -4.27
N ASN A 2 26.72 -19.69 -5.28
CA ASN A 2 27.69 -18.71 -5.78
C ASN A 2 27.02 -17.89 -6.88
N TYR A 3 26.81 -16.58 -6.64
CA TYR A 3 26.17 -15.65 -7.58
C TYR A 3 27.15 -14.84 -8.42
N GLU A 4 28.45 -15.12 -8.36
CA GLU A 4 29.48 -14.30 -9.01
C GLU A 4 29.17 -14.04 -10.50
N LYS A 5 28.99 -15.11 -11.26
CA LYS A 5 28.66 -15.00 -12.70
C LYS A 5 27.33 -14.29 -12.96
N HIS A 6 26.31 -14.54 -12.12
CA HIS A 6 25.01 -13.83 -12.21
C HIS A 6 25.20 -12.33 -11.95
N ASN A 7 25.90 -11.99 -10.90
CA ASN A 7 26.12 -10.61 -10.50
C ASN A 7 26.98 -9.82 -11.52
N GLU A 8 27.93 -10.51 -12.17
CA GLU A 8 28.70 -9.90 -13.28
C GLU A 8 27.78 -9.53 -14.44
N GLU A 9 26.90 -10.45 -14.84
CA GLU A 9 25.93 -10.21 -15.90
C GLU A 9 24.95 -9.08 -15.54
N VAL A 10 24.45 -9.05 -14.29
CA VAL A 10 23.56 -7.99 -13.83
C VAL A 10 24.25 -6.63 -13.85
N ARG A 11 25.50 -6.53 -13.39
CA ARG A 11 26.27 -5.26 -13.46
C ARG A 11 26.44 -4.77 -14.90
N ARG A 12 26.71 -5.72 -15.83
CA ARG A 12 26.80 -5.40 -17.26
C ARG A 12 25.48 -4.85 -17.81
N LEU A 13 24.35 -5.48 -17.48
CA LEU A 13 23.01 -5.03 -17.89
C LEU A 13 22.65 -3.67 -17.30
N LEU A 14 22.95 -3.43 -16.03
CA LEU A 14 22.73 -2.12 -15.37
C LEU A 14 23.50 -1.02 -16.09
N GLN A 15 24.78 -1.25 -16.40
CA GLN A 15 25.59 -0.30 -17.15
C GLN A 15 25.00 -0.03 -18.54
N GLN A 16 24.59 -1.07 -19.25
CA GLN A 16 23.95 -0.92 -20.57
C GLN A 16 22.62 -0.14 -20.49
N ALA A 17 21.84 -0.34 -19.40
CA ALA A 17 20.60 0.40 -19.20
C ALA A 17 20.86 1.90 -18.96
N GLU A 18 21.89 2.26 -18.17
CA GLU A 18 22.33 3.64 -17.97
C GLU A 18 22.76 4.31 -19.28
N GLU A 19 23.42 3.55 -20.18
CA GLU A 19 23.83 4.04 -21.49
C GLU A 19 22.70 4.04 -22.54
N GLY A 20 21.51 3.56 -22.20
CA GLY A 20 20.40 3.39 -23.17
C GLY A 20 20.64 2.32 -24.23
N LYS A 21 21.52 1.34 -23.96
CA LYS A 21 21.97 0.29 -24.90
C LYS A 21 21.67 -1.11 -24.41
N CYS A 22 20.69 -1.29 -23.58
CA CYS A 22 20.37 -2.58 -22.98
C CYS A 22 20.01 -3.61 -24.06
N GLU A 23 20.67 -4.76 -24.07
CA GLU A 23 20.47 -5.83 -25.05
C GLU A 23 19.10 -6.51 -24.89
N ARG A 24 18.52 -6.46 -23.72
CA ARG A 24 17.20 -6.99 -23.39
C ARG A 24 16.55 -6.17 -22.27
N VAL A 25 15.26 -6.33 -22.12
CA VAL A 25 14.54 -5.80 -20.96
C VAL A 25 15.05 -6.50 -19.71
N MET A 26 15.40 -5.72 -18.69
CA MET A 26 15.71 -6.24 -17.37
C MET A 26 14.42 -6.69 -16.69
N MET A 27 14.47 -7.83 -16.02
CA MET A 27 13.33 -8.39 -15.29
C MET A 27 13.65 -8.45 -13.82
N GLU A 28 12.85 -7.76 -13.02
CA GLU A 28 12.91 -7.81 -11.58
C GLU A 28 11.61 -8.42 -11.02
N LEU A 29 11.75 -9.49 -10.25
CA LEU A 29 10.61 -10.09 -9.58
C LEU A 29 10.30 -9.31 -8.30
N ALA A 30 9.15 -8.67 -8.27
CA ALA A 30 8.64 -7.98 -7.10
C ALA A 30 7.74 -8.91 -6.27
N MET A 31 8.04 -9.00 -4.99
CA MET A 31 7.26 -9.72 -3.99
C MET A 31 7.10 -8.82 -2.76
N ASN A 32 6.30 -9.25 -1.80
CA ASN A 32 6.16 -8.55 -0.52
C ASN A 32 6.39 -9.50 0.66
N PRO A 33 6.67 -9.00 1.88
CA PRO A 33 7.01 -9.83 3.04
C PRO A 33 5.93 -10.84 3.43
N ARG A 34 4.69 -10.59 3.06
CA ARG A 34 3.54 -11.43 3.39
C ARG A 34 3.62 -12.81 2.76
N MET A 35 4.37 -12.97 1.64
CA MET A 35 4.64 -14.28 1.05
C MET A 35 5.30 -15.25 2.03
N ILE A 36 6.14 -14.74 2.94
CA ILE A 36 6.81 -15.56 3.97
C ILE A 36 5.78 -16.22 4.90
N ILE A 37 4.70 -15.49 5.23
CA ILE A 37 3.63 -15.99 6.10
C ILE A 37 2.77 -17.01 5.38
N SER A 38 2.45 -16.75 4.10
CA SER A 38 1.56 -17.59 3.29
C SER A 38 2.21 -18.91 2.83
N ASP A 39 3.54 -18.95 2.71
CA ASP A 39 4.26 -20.15 2.29
C ASP A 39 4.64 -21.03 3.50
N PRO A 40 4.07 -22.26 3.62
CA PRO A 40 4.38 -23.17 4.74
C PRO A 40 5.84 -23.56 4.84
N MET A 41 6.59 -23.53 3.73
CA MET A 41 8.02 -23.87 3.72
C MET A 41 8.87 -22.73 4.29
N LEU A 42 8.44 -21.49 4.11
CA LEU A 42 9.10 -20.30 4.63
C LEU A 42 8.60 -19.92 6.03
N ASN A 43 7.42 -20.42 6.43
CA ASN A 43 6.78 -20.19 7.72
C ASN A 43 6.62 -21.47 8.55
N PRO A 44 7.71 -22.18 8.92
CA PRO A 44 7.59 -23.38 9.74
C PRO A 44 7.06 -23.13 11.15
N ARG A 45 7.18 -21.89 11.65
CA ARG A 45 6.62 -21.43 12.94
C ARG A 45 5.11 -21.22 12.89
N ARG A 46 4.48 -21.25 11.70
CA ARG A 46 3.05 -21.00 11.51
C ARG A 46 2.60 -19.64 12.06
N ILE A 47 3.45 -18.63 11.95
CA ILE A 47 3.11 -17.25 12.28
C ILE A 47 1.89 -16.84 11.47
N THR A 48 0.90 -16.26 12.13
CA THR A 48 -0.34 -15.78 11.52
C THR A 48 -0.23 -14.32 11.10
N PHE A 49 -1.11 -13.88 10.18
CA PHE A 49 -1.19 -12.45 9.84
C PHE A 49 -1.65 -11.60 11.04
N GLU A 50 -2.42 -12.16 11.97
CA GLU A 50 -2.81 -11.45 13.18
C GLU A 50 -1.59 -11.14 14.07
N GLU A 51 -0.70 -12.12 14.27
CA GLU A 51 0.55 -11.92 15.02
C GLU A 51 1.46 -10.92 14.30
N TYR A 52 1.58 -11.03 12.98
CA TYR A 52 2.38 -10.13 12.16
C TYR A 52 1.93 -8.67 12.26
N LEU A 53 0.62 -8.41 12.15
CA LEU A 53 0.09 -7.05 12.22
C LEU A 53 0.04 -6.47 13.63
N LYS A 54 -0.08 -7.31 14.67
CA LYS A 54 -0.19 -6.85 16.07
C LYS A 54 1.16 -6.73 16.79
N ASN A 55 2.20 -7.42 16.31
CA ASN A 55 3.49 -7.48 16.98
C ASN A 55 4.63 -6.95 16.09
N PRO A 56 5.18 -5.75 16.38
CA PRO A 56 6.23 -5.16 15.57
C PRO A 56 7.53 -5.98 15.54
N GLN A 57 7.81 -6.76 16.59
CA GLN A 57 8.99 -7.64 16.58
C GLN A 57 8.81 -8.80 15.57
N ILE A 58 7.62 -9.40 15.52
CA ILE A 58 7.30 -10.44 14.53
C ILE A 58 7.32 -9.84 13.12
N MET A 59 6.76 -8.65 12.92
CA MET A 59 6.80 -7.95 11.64
C MET A 59 8.25 -7.71 11.18
N LEU A 60 9.13 -7.28 12.08
CA LEU A 60 10.56 -7.10 11.79
C LEU A 60 11.23 -8.42 11.37
N GLU A 61 11.01 -9.50 12.13
CA GLU A 61 11.59 -10.83 11.86
C GLU A 61 11.17 -11.35 10.47
N ILE A 62 9.89 -11.26 10.13
CA ILE A 62 9.38 -11.67 8.83
C ILE A 62 9.97 -10.83 7.69
N GLN A 63 10.12 -9.52 7.88
CA GLN A 63 10.71 -8.65 6.86
C GLN A 63 12.23 -8.88 6.70
N CYS A 64 12.92 -9.19 7.78
CA CYS A 64 14.32 -9.63 7.71
C CYS A 64 14.45 -10.92 6.90
N GLN A 65 13.63 -11.92 7.20
CA GLN A 65 13.59 -13.19 6.47
C GLN A 65 13.22 -12.98 4.99
N PHE A 66 12.29 -12.09 4.70
CA PHE A 66 11.90 -11.76 3.33
C PHE A 66 13.05 -11.13 2.54
N GLN A 67 13.76 -10.16 3.10
CA GLN A 67 14.88 -9.51 2.41
C GLN A 67 16.05 -10.46 2.20
N GLU A 68 16.31 -11.37 3.16
CA GLU A 68 17.22 -12.50 2.96
C GLU A 68 16.74 -13.40 1.81
N TYR A 69 15.46 -13.80 1.80
CA TYR A 69 14.90 -14.63 0.73
C TYR A 69 15.04 -13.97 -0.64
N CYS A 70 14.78 -12.67 -0.73
CA CYS A 70 14.99 -11.91 -1.97
C CYS A 70 16.46 -11.90 -2.41
N ALA A 71 17.39 -11.77 -1.45
CA ALA A 71 18.81 -11.75 -1.74
C ALA A 71 19.38 -13.12 -2.12
N GLU A 72 18.83 -14.21 -1.55
CA GLU A 72 19.42 -15.57 -1.65
C GLU A 72 18.64 -16.50 -2.58
N SER A 73 17.36 -16.24 -2.86
CA SER A 73 16.50 -17.24 -3.50
C SER A 73 15.66 -16.69 -4.66
N LEU A 74 15.26 -15.43 -4.62
CA LEU A 74 14.41 -14.83 -5.63
C LEU A 74 15.27 -14.29 -6.78
N ILE A 75 15.70 -15.19 -7.68
CA ILE A 75 16.58 -14.84 -8.80
C ILE A 75 15.87 -13.89 -9.77
N SER A 76 16.48 -12.74 -10.01
CA SER A 76 16.03 -11.72 -10.95
C SER A 76 17.23 -10.84 -11.37
N ASP A 77 17.03 -9.87 -12.24
CA ASP A 77 18.11 -8.97 -12.69
C ASP A 77 18.50 -7.95 -11.59
N ARG A 78 18.84 -8.47 -10.42
CA ARG A 78 19.40 -7.73 -9.26
C ARG A 78 20.67 -8.39 -8.77
N ILE A 79 21.47 -7.65 -8.03
CA ILE A 79 22.65 -8.20 -7.37
C ILE A 79 22.20 -9.15 -6.27
N MET A 80 22.59 -10.42 -6.38
CA MET A 80 22.21 -11.50 -5.47
C MET A 80 23.29 -11.76 -4.43
N GLY A 81 22.92 -12.45 -3.34
CA GLY A 81 23.78 -12.81 -2.22
C GLY A 81 23.60 -11.88 -1.03
N LEU A 82 23.38 -12.48 0.17
CA LEU A 82 23.18 -11.70 1.40
C LEU A 82 24.41 -10.82 1.71
N GLU A 83 25.61 -11.25 1.33
CA GLU A 83 26.86 -10.48 1.50
C GLU A 83 26.80 -9.12 0.76
N ASN A 84 26.06 -9.03 -0.34
CA ASN A 84 25.87 -7.81 -1.14
C ASN A 84 24.78 -6.89 -0.61
N LEU A 85 23.92 -7.37 0.28
CA LEU A 85 22.91 -6.53 0.93
C LEU A 85 23.60 -5.60 1.94
N GLN A 86 23.40 -4.30 1.80
CA GLN A 86 24.05 -3.31 2.67
C GLN A 86 23.35 -3.21 4.03
N GLU A 87 22.05 -3.13 4.04
CA GLU A 87 21.20 -2.98 5.21
C GLU A 87 19.83 -3.62 4.96
N ILE A 88 19.10 -3.88 6.04
CA ILE A 88 17.70 -4.33 5.98
C ILE A 88 16.81 -3.14 6.30
N THR A 89 15.88 -2.81 5.40
CA THR A 89 14.97 -1.68 5.55
C THR A 89 13.56 -2.17 5.90
N PRO A 90 13.18 -2.21 7.19
CA PRO A 90 11.82 -2.58 7.58
C PRO A 90 10.85 -1.42 7.35
N TYR A 91 9.55 -1.74 7.21
CA TYR A 91 8.48 -0.74 7.15
C TYR A 91 7.20 -1.29 7.80
N PRO A 92 6.32 -0.43 8.36
CA PRO A 92 5.02 -0.87 8.85
C PRO A 92 4.14 -1.33 7.68
N ASP A 93 3.81 -2.62 7.64
CA ASP A 93 3.07 -3.25 6.54
C ASP A 93 1.62 -3.51 6.96
N PHE A 94 0.73 -2.60 6.58
CA PHE A 94 -0.71 -2.66 6.82
C PHE A 94 -1.54 -2.60 5.53
N GLN A 95 -0.92 -2.84 4.37
CA GLN A 95 -1.64 -2.90 3.09
C GLN A 95 -2.88 -3.79 3.18
N ASN A 96 -3.80 -3.67 2.27
CA ASN A 96 -5.08 -4.38 2.18
C ASN A 96 -6.08 -4.10 3.30
N VAL A 97 -5.62 -3.74 4.51
CA VAL A 97 -6.52 -3.53 5.65
C VAL A 97 -6.53 -2.09 6.15
N LEU A 98 -5.55 -1.27 5.74
CA LEU A 98 -5.36 0.06 6.30
C LEU A 98 -6.57 0.97 6.05
N GLU A 99 -6.99 1.10 4.80
CA GLU A 99 -8.05 2.02 4.39
C GLU A 99 -9.38 1.70 5.08
N GLY A 100 -9.85 0.45 4.95
CA GLY A 100 -11.08 0.01 5.58
C GLY A 100 -11.04 0.14 7.11
N ALA A 101 -9.93 -0.27 7.74
CA ALA A 101 -9.79 -0.16 9.20
C ALA A 101 -9.68 1.29 9.68
N CYS A 102 -9.09 2.20 8.90
CA CYS A 102 -9.11 3.65 9.20
C CYS A 102 -10.54 4.19 9.27
N LEU A 103 -11.43 3.68 8.43
CA LEU A 103 -12.81 4.12 8.31
C LEU A 103 -13.78 3.33 9.21
N GLY A 104 -13.27 2.33 9.95
CA GLY A 104 -14.04 1.61 10.96
C GLY A 104 -14.33 0.14 10.66
N CYS A 105 -13.86 -0.38 9.54
CA CYS A 105 -14.03 -1.80 9.24
C CYS A 105 -13.20 -2.69 10.18
N GLU A 106 -13.77 -3.81 10.58
CA GLU A 106 -13.08 -4.85 11.32
C GLU A 106 -12.13 -5.62 10.39
N ILE A 107 -10.92 -5.89 10.84
CA ILE A 107 -9.98 -6.74 10.11
C ILE A 107 -10.38 -8.20 10.27
N ALA A 108 -10.56 -8.91 9.16
CA ALA A 108 -10.81 -10.33 9.12
C ALA A 108 -9.48 -11.08 8.96
N PHE A 109 -9.10 -11.84 9.99
CA PHE A 109 -7.91 -12.68 9.96
C PHE A 109 -8.25 -14.12 9.55
N HIS A 110 -7.42 -14.70 8.69
CA HIS A 110 -7.60 -16.04 8.13
C HIS A 110 -6.35 -16.92 8.37
N GLY A 111 -5.73 -16.80 9.55
CA GLY A 111 -4.50 -17.51 9.91
C GLY A 111 -3.31 -17.05 9.06
N CYS A 112 -2.77 -17.96 8.26
CA CYS A 112 -1.66 -17.68 7.35
C CYS A 112 -2.10 -17.22 5.95
N ASN A 113 -3.39 -16.99 5.71
CA ASN A 113 -3.87 -16.39 4.48
C ASN A 113 -4.02 -14.87 4.65
N GLU A 114 -3.93 -14.13 3.54
CA GLU A 114 -4.03 -12.68 3.50
C GLU A 114 -5.28 -12.19 4.28
N PRO A 115 -5.12 -11.22 5.18
CA PRO A 115 -6.26 -10.61 5.85
C PRO A 115 -7.01 -9.68 4.89
N GLY A 116 -8.25 -9.40 5.23
CA GLY A 116 -9.07 -8.39 4.56
C GLY A 116 -9.84 -7.58 5.57
N THR A 117 -10.67 -6.67 5.11
CA THR A 117 -11.64 -5.99 5.97
C THR A 117 -13.03 -6.56 5.73
N LYS A 118 -13.82 -6.67 6.80
CA LYS A 118 -15.25 -6.98 6.68
C LYS A 118 -15.97 -5.72 6.17
N VAL A 119 -16.99 -5.93 5.34
CA VAL A 119 -17.92 -4.85 5.01
C VAL A 119 -18.47 -4.26 6.31
N CYS A 120 -18.42 -2.95 6.47
CA CYS A 120 -18.77 -2.30 7.73
C CYS A 120 -20.25 -1.93 7.81
N ALA A 121 -20.97 -1.85 6.69
CA ALA A 121 -22.36 -1.45 6.66
C ALA A 121 -23.10 -2.10 5.50
N ASP A 122 -24.38 -2.33 5.71
CA ASP A 122 -25.33 -2.80 4.73
C ASP A 122 -26.32 -1.67 4.31
N GLU A 123 -27.28 -1.99 3.47
CA GLU A 123 -28.29 -1.03 3.00
C GLU A 123 -29.02 -0.30 4.13
N THR A 124 -29.21 -0.93 5.29
CA THR A 124 -29.93 -0.36 6.43
C THR A 124 -29.06 0.51 7.34
N THR A 125 -27.76 0.23 7.38
CA THR A 125 -26.80 0.85 8.31
C THR A 125 -25.80 1.80 7.62
N LYS A 126 -25.80 1.86 6.29
CA LYS A 126 -24.80 2.61 5.50
C LYS A 126 -24.69 4.09 5.87
N TYR A 127 -25.80 4.74 6.24
CA TYR A 127 -25.81 6.16 6.64
C TYR A 127 -25.08 6.43 7.96
N GLU A 128 -24.89 5.40 8.81
CA GLU A 128 -24.12 5.53 10.05
C GLU A 128 -22.63 5.76 9.81
N LEU A 129 -22.12 5.35 8.63
CA LEU A 129 -20.73 5.58 8.25
C LEU A 129 -20.39 7.07 8.24
N LEU A 130 -21.28 7.90 7.74
CA LEU A 130 -21.09 9.36 7.64
C LEU A 130 -21.09 10.05 9.01
N LYS A 131 -21.60 9.39 10.06
CA LYS A 131 -21.57 9.92 11.44
C LYS A 131 -20.22 9.71 12.12
N ASN A 132 -19.35 8.85 11.57
CA ASN A 132 -18.02 8.60 12.10
C ASN A 132 -17.07 9.75 11.71
N THR A 133 -16.98 10.76 12.55
CA THR A 133 -16.10 11.91 12.29
C THR A 133 -14.64 11.67 12.64
N ARG A 134 -14.30 10.56 13.33
CA ARG A 134 -12.93 10.28 13.79
C ARG A 134 -11.88 10.33 12.67
N PRO A 135 -12.09 9.73 11.47
CA PRO A 135 -11.08 9.78 10.40
C PRO A 135 -10.68 11.20 9.98
N LEU A 136 -11.59 12.15 10.15
CA LEU A 136 -11.39 13.57 9.83
C LEU A 136 -10.78 14.36 11.00
N THR A 137 -11.21 14.09 12.22
CA THR A 137 -10.81 14.85 13.43
C THR A 137 -9.56 14.31 14.12
N ASP A 138 -9.30 13.01 13.96
CA ASP A 138 -8.13 12.30 14.48
C ASP A 138 -7.58 11.31 13.42
N PRO A 139 -7.00 11.82 12.34
CA PRO A 139 -6.54 11.00 11.20
C PRO A 139 -5.36 10.09 11.54
N LEU A 140 -4.70 10.28 12.70
CA LEU A 140 -3.62 9.42 13.17
C LEU A 140 -4.08 8.40 14.22
N GLY A 141 -5.34 8.41 14.58
CA GLY A 141 -5.92 7.49 15.55
C GLY A 141 -6.19 6.08 14.98
N GLY A 142 -6.59 5.15 15.85
CA GLY A 142 -6.94 3.78 15.47
C GLY A 142 -5.76 3.01 14.88
N ILE A 143 -5.97 2.36 13.74
CA ILE A 143 -4.93 1.54 13.08
C ILE A 143 -3.70 2.36 12.68
N VAL A 144 -3.84 3.65 12.37
CA VAL A 144 -2.72 4.52 12.01
C VAL A 144 -1.79 4.73 13.22
N SER A 145 -2.32 4.84 14.44
CA SER A 145 -1.47 4.91 15.64
C SER A 145 -0.67 3.62 15.86
N THR A 146 -1.25 2.46 15.53
CA THR A 146 -0.53 1.17 15.53
C THR A 146 0.59 1.15 14.49
N LEU A 147 0.30 1.60 13.27
CA LEU A 147 1.30 1.74 12.22
C LEU A 147 2.47 2.63 12.66
N LEU A 148 2.20 3.80 13.24
CA LEU A 148 3.22 4.71 13.75
C LEU A 148 4.01 4.09 14.91
N SER A 149 3.36 3.33 15.80
CA SER A 149 4.07 2.63 16.87
C SER A 149 5.04 1.57 16.35
N HIS A 150 4.70 0.89 15.24
CA HIS A 150 5.61 -0.04 14.56
C HIS A 150 6.80 0.71 13.93
N TYR A 151 6.55 1.85 13.30
CA TYR A 151 7.61 2.70 12.75
C TYR A 151 8.60 3.13 13.83
N GLU A 152 8.13 3.64 14.97
CA GLU A 152 9.00 4.03 16.08
C GLU A 152 9.72 2.82 16.71
N PHE A 153 9.09 1.64 16.76
CA PHE A 153 9.76 0.41 17.18
C PHE A 153 10.94 0.06 16.28
N PHE A 154 10.77 0.11 14.95
CA PHE A 154 11.87 -0.18 14.01
C PHE A 154 12.98 0.84 14.11
N LYS A 155 12.65 2.11 14.25
CA LYS A 155 13.60 3.19 14.46
C LYS A 155 14.43 2.96 15.73
N LYS A 156 13.76 2.63 16.84
CA LYS A 156 14.42 2.27 18.10
C LYS A 156 15.34 1.06 17.94
N LYS A 157 14.91 0.00 17.25
CA LYS A 157 15.74 -1.19 17.01
C LYS A 157 17.00 -0.85 16.21
N ARG A 158 16.90 0.03 15.23
CA ARG A 158 18.05 0.55 14.49
C ARG A 158 19.01 1.32 15.42
N GLU A 159 18.49 2.21 16.26
CA GLU A 159 19.28 2.97 17.22
C GLU A 159 19.98 2.10 18.27
N GLU A 160 19.34 0.98 18.67
CA GLU A 160 19.92 -0.04 19.54
C GLU A 160 21.01 -0.90 18.86
N GLY A 161 21.26 -0.70 17.55
CA GLY A 161 22.25 -1.48 16.79
C GLY A 161 21.79 -2.90 16.46
N TYR A 162 20.49 -3.15 16.34
CA TYR A 162 19.99 -4.47 15.96
C TYR A 162 20.58 -4.91 14.60
N THR A 163 20.98 -6.16 14.53
CA THR A 163 21.47 -6.78 13.29
C THR A 163 20.78 -8.10 13.01
N TYR A 164 20.57 -8.39 11.74
CA TYR A 164 20.09 -9.68 11.26
C TYR A 164 21.15 -10.34 10.38
N LYS A 165 21.70 -11.50 10.83
CA LYS A 165 22.80 -12.20 10.13
C LYS A 165 23.97 -11.26 9.76
N GLY A 166 24.31 -10.36 10.68
CA GLY A 166 25.40 -9.38 10.49
C GLY A 166 25.05 -8.16 9.66
N LYS A 167 23.82 -8.04 9.15
CA LYS A 167 23.36 -6.85 8.41
C LYS A 167 22.66 -5.89 9.37
N PRO A 168 23.02 -4.58 9.36
CA PRO A 168 22.35 -3.60 10.19
C PRO A 168 20.94 -3.27 9.65
N LEU A 169 20.12 -2.65 10.49
CA LEU A 169 18.87 -2.03 10.01
C LEU A 169 19.16 -0.65 9.41
N GLY A 170 18.61 -0.44 8.24
CA GLY A 170 18.47 0.88 7.62
C GLY A 170 17.39 1.74 8.27
N SER A 171 17.19 2.93 7.72
CA SER A 171 16.07 3.79 8.13
C SER A 171 14.75 3.11 7.78
N PRO A 172 13.78 3.01 8.73
CA PRO A 172 12.49 2.43 8.42
C PRO A 172 11.78 3.16 7.28
N GLY A 173 11.16 2.38 6.40
CA GLY A 173 10.34 2.94 5.33
C GLY A 173 9.11 3.67 5.88
N MET A 174 8.81 4.83 5.33
CA MET A 174 7.58 5.57 5.61
C MET A 174 6.39 4.82 5.01
N ALA A 175 5.38 4.53 5.82
CA ALA A 175 4.21 3.75 5.41
C ALA A 175 2.90 4.51 5.62
N GLY A 176 1.81 4.00 5.05
CA GLY A 176 0.46 4.52 5.22
C GLY A 176 0.10 5.75 4.36
N MET A 177 1.04 6.23 3.54
CA MET A 177 0.81 7.34 2.61
C MET A 177 0.26 6.89 1.25
N GLY A 178 0.49 5.64 0.86
CA GLY A 178 -0.23 5.01 -0.24
C GLY A 178 -1.69 4.82 0.11
N THR A 179 -2.57 4.78 -0.88
CA THR A 179 -4.02 4.63 -0.66
C THR A 179 -4.70 4.00 -1.85
N ASP A 180 -5.84 3.39 -1.59
CA ASP A 180 -6.82 3.13 -2.63
C ASP A 180 -7.61 4.40 -2.96
N GLY A 181 -8.20 4.42 -4.14
CA GLY A 181 -9.10 5.49 -4.56
C GLY A 181 -10.47 5.41 -3.88
N PRO A 182 -11.23 6.51 -3.92
CA PRO A 182 -12.47 6.61 -3.17
C PRO A 182 -13.50 5.54 -3.50
N PHE A 183 -13.59 5.10 -4.76
CA PHE A 183 -14.58 4.11 -5.15
C PHE A 183 -14.20 2.69 -4.69
N THR A 184 -12.92 2.31 -4.76
CA THR A 184 -12.43 1.04 -4.20
C THR A 184 -12.63 1.00 -2.69
N ILE A 185 -12.37 2.11 -1.99
CA ILE A 185 -12.63 2.19 -0.55
C ILE A 185 -14.13 2.08 -0.26
N ALA A 186 -14.99 2.76 -1.02
CA ALA A 186 -16.45 2.63 -0.86
C ALA A 186 -16.91 1.17 -1.05
N CYS A 187 -16.39 0.48 -2.07
CA CYS A 187 -16.65 -0.94 -2.28
C CYS A 187 -16.20 -1.81 -1.07
N SER A 188 -15.12 -1.44 -0.40
CA SER A 188 -14.67 -2.14 0.81
C SER A 188 -15.57 -1.87 2.01
N LEU A 189 -16.16 -0.67 2.12
CA LEU A 189 -17.02 -0.26 3.24
C LEU A 189 -18.42 -0.86 3.17
N ILE A 190 -19.06 -0.81 2.00
CA ILE A 190 -20.48 -1.20 1.83
C ILE A 190 -20.67 -2.38 0.87
N GLY A 191 -19.61 -2.95 0.33
CA GLY A 191 -19.64 -4.01 -0.67
C GLY A 191 -19.78 -3.46 -2.10
N ALA A 192 -19.10 -4.10 -3.06
CA ALA A 192 -19.03 -3.62 -4.45
C ALA A 192 -20.42 -3.57 -5.12
N THR A 193 -21.29 -4.55 -4.85
CA THR A 193 -22.65 -4.57 -5.40
C THR A 193 -23.45 -3.37 -4.90
N GLN A 194 -23.43 -3.10 -3.59
CA GLN A 194 -24.14 -1.96 -3.01
C GLN A 194 -23.58 -0.64 -3.51
N ALA A 195 -22.26 -0.48 -3.56
CA ALA A 195 -21.62 0.73 -4.08
C ALA A 195 -22.02 1.02 -5.54
N CYS A 196 -22.03 -0.02 -6.41
CA CYS A 196 -22.49 0.14 -7.79
C CYS A 196 -23.97 0.48 -7.89
N MET A 197 -24.82 -0.12 -7.04
CA MET A 197 -26.27 0.18 -7.04
C MET A 197 -26.53 1.60 -6.57
N ASP A 198 -25.89 2.05 -5.50
CA ASP A 198 -26.11 3.36 -4.89
C ASP A 198 -25.69 4.54 -5.80
N LEU A 199 -24.79 4.32 -6.74
CA LEU A 199 -24.51 5.33 -7.80
C LEU A 199 -25.75 5.69 -8.63
N TYR A 200 -26.80 4.86 -8.63
CA TYR A 200 -28.02 5.07 -9.42
C TYR A 200 -29.29 5.22 -8.56
N VAL A 201 -29.38 4.48 -7.45
CA VAL A 201 -30.59 4.46 -6.64
C VAL A 201 -30.55 5.38 -5.43
N ASP A 202 -29.33 5.74 -4.97
CA ASP A 202 -29.09 6.62 -3.82
C ASP A 202 -27.84 7.49 -4.06
N GLN A 203 -27.85 8.21 -5.17
CA GLN A 203 -26.69 8.96 -5.65
C GLN A 203 -26.24 10.03 -4.65
N ASP A 204 -27.15 10.70 -3.97
CA ASP A 204 -26.81 11.75 -2.99
C ASP A 204 -25.96 11.14 -1.85
N TYR A 205 -26.40 10.02 -1.28
CA TYR A 205 -25.60 9.30 -0.29
C TYR A 205 -24.23 8.89 -0.82
N MET A 206 -24.19 8.36 -2.04
CA MET A 206 -22.93 7.89 -2.62
C MET A 206 -21.95 9.03 -2.84
N MET A 207 -22.42 10.20 -3.25
CA MET A 207 -21.57 11.40 -3.38
C MET A 207 -21.06 11.89 -2.03
N GLU A 208 -21.89 11.89 -0.98
CA GLU A 208 -21.46 12.21 0.38
C GLU A 208 -20.42 11.20 0.91
N LEU A 209 -20.63 9.90 0.66
CA LEU A 209 -19.68 8.85 1.06
C LEU A 209 -18.32 9.01 0.36
N LEU A 210 -18.32 9.24 -0.95
CA LEU A 210 -17.09 9.46 -1.73
C LEU A 210 -16.35 10.72 -1.28
N ASP A 211 -17.06 11.79 -0.96
CA ASP A 211 -16.46 13.01 -0.42
C ASP A 211 -15.84 12.76 0.98
N TYR A 212 -16.58 12.12 1.87
CA TYR A 212 -16.11 11.74 3.20
C TYR A 212 -14.84 10.87 3.12
N ILE A 213 -14.82 9.85 2.27
CA ILE A 213 -13.65 9.00 2.06
C ILE A 213 -12.47 9.82 1.55
N THR A 214 -12.71 10.67 0.55
CA THR A 214 -11.68 11.53 -0.05
C THR A 214 -11.06 12.46 0.98
N GLU A 215 -11.87 13.14 1.79
CA GLU A 215 -11.39 14.01 2.87
C GLU A 215 -10.61 13.22 3.94
N ALA A 216 -11.06 12.02 4.32
CA ALA A 216 -10.36 11.18 5.28
C ALA A 216 -8.98 10.73 4.75
N VAL A 217 -8.89 10.36 3.47
CA VAL A 217 -7.62 10.02 2.82
C VAL A 217 -6.68 11.23 2.80
N ILE A 218 -7.17 12.41 2.43
CA ILE A 218 -6.39 13.66 2.39
C ILE A 218 -5.89 14.00 3.80
N ALA A 219 -6.76 13.97 4.81
CA ALA A 219 -6.42 14.27 6.19
C ALA A 219 -5.33 13.33 6.72
N ARG A 220 -5.50 12.01 6.51
CA ARG A 220 -4.52 10.99 6.90
C ARG A 220 -3.17 11.22 6.23
N ASN A 221 -3.15 11.39 4.92
CA ASN A 221 -1.92 11.60 4.16
C ASN A 221 -1.15 12.83 4.64
N LYS A 222 -1.81 13.98 4.77
CA LYS A 222 -1.18 15.21 5.26
C LYS A 222 -0.66 15.04 6.69
N ALA A 223 -1.42 14.37 7.57
CA ALA A 223 -1.01 14.12 8.94
C ALA A 223 0.21 13.18 9.04
N LEU A 224 0.22 12.07 8.30
CA LEU A 224 1.36 11.15 8.24
C LEU A 224 2.61 11.84 7.67
N ARG A 225 2.48 12.62 6.61
CA ARG A 225 3.60 13.37 6.05
C ARG A 225 4.23 14.30 7.07
N ARG A 226 3.41 15.02 7.85
CA ARG A 226 3.92 15.84 8.97
C ARG A 226 4.67 15.02 10.01
N CYS A 227 4.13 13.85 10.40
CA CYS A 227 4.83 12.94 11.33
C CYS A 227 6.18 12.46 10.82
N TYR A 228 6.31 12.26 9.51
CA TYR A 228 7.57 11.87 8.86
C TYR A 228 8.47 13.06 8.48
N GLY A 229 8.11 14.28 8.88
CA GLY A 229 8.88 15.48 8.54
C GLY A 229 8.88 15.83 7.04
N GLN A 230 7.85 15.38 6.30
CA GLN A 230 7.68 15.60 4.88
C GLN A 230 6.72 16.77 4.59
N PRO A 231 6.86 17.46 3.46
CA PRO A 231 5.87 18.43 3.01
C PRO A 231 4.50 17.78 2.87
N GLU A 232 3.41 18.51 3.14
CA GLU A 232 2.04 17.98 3.01
C GLU A 232 1.68 17.54 1.60
N LYS A 233 2.25 18.19 0.59
CA LYS A 233 2.14 17.76 -0.82
C LYS A 233 3.46 17.18 -1.30
N SER A 234 3.39 16.10 -2.07
CA SER A 234 4.53 15.52 -2.78
C SER A 234 4.67 16.13 -4.17
N LYS A 235 5.81 15.95 -4.81
CA LYS A 235 5.99 16.33 -6.21
C LYS A 235 5.12 15.51 -7.15
N SER A 236 4.98 14.21 -6.85
CA SER A 236 4.09 13.26 -7.48
C SER A 236 3.22 12.57 -6.43
N PHE A 237 2.02 12.17 -6.80
CA PHE A 237 1.12 11.35 -5.97
C PHE A 237 0.48 10.27 -6.84
N GLY A 238 0.20 9.14 -6.25
CA GLY A 238 -0.49 8.06 -6.93
C GLY A 238 -1.31 7.22 -5.95
N PHE A 239 -2.29 6.51 -6.49
CA PHE A 239 -3.20 5.65 -5.76
C PHE A 239 -3.68 4.50 -6.65
N ALA A 240 -4.33 3.49 -6.07
CA ALA A 240 -4.97 2.40 -6.78
C ALA A 240 -6.50 2.56 -6.71
N ASP A 241 -7.23 2.47 -7.83
CA ASP A 241 -8.70 2.46 -7.79
C ASP A 241 -9.27 1.38 -8.72
N ASP A 242 -8.97 0.12 -8.37
CA ASP A 242 -9.28 -1.05 -9.19
C ASP A 242 -10.77 -1.22 -9.45
N SER A 243 -11.62 -0.83 -8.49
CA SER A 243 -13.07 -0.99 -8.58
C SER A 243 -13.73 -0.11 -9.64
N ILE A 244 -13.04 0.93 -10.15
CA ILE A 244 -13.59 1.70 -11.28
C ILE A 244 -13.76 0.83 -12.53
N ALA A 245 -13.06 -0.30 -12.63
CA ALA A 245 -13.26 -1.27 -13.69
C ALA A 245 -14.70 -1.83 -13.75
N LEU A 246 -15.49 -1.71 -12.70
CA LEU A 246 -16.91 -2.07 -12.67
C LEU A 246 -17.82 -1.01 -13.33
N LEU A 247 -17.30 0.19 -13.62
CA LEU A 247 -18.09 1.34 -14.05
C LEU A 247 -18.02 1.56 -15.57
N SER A 248 -19.03 2.23 -16.12
CA SER A 248 -18.95 2.79 -17.46
C SER A 248 -17.99 4.00 -17.47
N LEU A 249 -17.52 4.39 -18.65
CA LEU A 249 -16.69 5.60 -18.80
C LEU A 249 -17.46 6.86 -18.36
N ASP A 250 -18.74 6.95 -18.71
CA ASP A 250 -19.58 8.09 -18.35
C ASP A 250 -19.75 8.19 -16.83
N THR A 251 -20.15 7.08 -16.19
CA THR A 251 -20.28 7.03 -14.73
C THR A 251 -18.98 7.40 -14.01
N TYR A 252 -17.85 6.87 -14.47
CA TYR A 252 -16.54 7.22 -13.93
C TYR A 252 -16.27 8.73 -14.10
N THR A 253 -16.45 9.26 -15.30
CA THR A 253 -16.10 10.63 -15.64
C THR A 253 -16.95 11.64 -14.86
N GLU A 254 -18.25 11.35 -14.71
CA GLU A 254 -19.21 12.24 -14.05
C GLU A 254 -19.14 12.15 -12.53
N LEU A 255 -19.02 10.93 -11.98
CA LEU A 255 -19.25 10.72 -10.55
C LEU A 255 -17.96 10.46 -9.75
N ILE A 256 -16.91 9.86 -10.33
CA ILE A 256 -15.71 9.45 -9.60
C ILE A 256 -14.50 10.33 -9.88
N LEU A 257 -14.27 10.69 -11.14
CA LEU A 257 -13.12 11.51 -11.56
C LEU A 257 -12.98 12.84 -10.79
N PRO A 258 -14.06 13.54 -10.38
CA PRO A 258 -13.94 14.75 -9.55
C PRO A 258 -13.20 14.51 -8.22
N PHE A 259 -13.39 13.36 -7.59
CA PHE A 259 -12.72 12.99 -6.34
C PHE A 259 -11.25 12.63 -6.57
N HIS A 260 -10.92 11.93 -7.66
CA HIS A 260 -9.53 11.71 -8.06
C HIS A 260 -8.80 13.05 -8.27
N LYS A 261 -9.39 13.97 -9.00
CA LYS A 261 -8.84 15.31 -9.20
C LYS A 261 -8.68 16.07 -7.87
N LYS A 262 -9.63 15.94 -6.94
CA LYS A 262 -9.54 16.53 -5.60
C LYS A 262 -8.34 15.97 -4.84
N MET A 263 -8.16 14.64 -4.80
CA MET A 263 -7.00 14.00 -4.15
C MET A 263 -5.68 14.49 -4.76
N MET A 264 -5.56 14.46 -6.08
CA MET A 264 -4.35 14.92 -6.76
C MET A 264 -4.05 16.39 -6.43
N ARG A 265 -5.03 17.29 -6.52
CA ARG A 265 -4.87 18.70 -6.19
C ARG A 265 -4.41 18.92 -4.74
N GLU A 266 -4.93 18.15 -3.79
CA GLU A 266 -4.67 18.33 -2.37
C GLU A 266 -3.37 17.66 -1.89
N LEU A 267 -2.89 16.61 -2.57
CA LEU A 267 -1.76 15.79 -2.14
C LEU A 267 -0.51 15.92 -3.04
N CYS A 268 -0.65 16.54 -4.22
CA CYS A 268 0.42 16.69 -5.19
C CYS A 268 0.66 18.15 -5.57
N THR A 269 1.94 18.53 -5.80
CA THR A 269 2.29 19.84 -6.39
C THR A 269 2.16 19.84 -7.91
N GLY A 270 2.18 18.65 -8.54
CA GLY A 270 2.16 18.51 -9.99
C GLY A 270 3.51 18.76 -10.67
N GLU A 271 4.60 18.86 -9.92
CA GLU A 271 5.95 19.00 -10.49
C GLU A 271 6.40 17.76 -11.25
N GLU A 272 5.91 16.60 -10.86
CA GLU A 272 6.17 15.31 -11.50
C GLU A 272 4.84 14.62 -11.85
N PRO A 273 4.81 13.76 -12.88
CA PRO A 273 3.60 13.04 -13.26
C PRO A 273 3.03 12.21 -12.10
N GLY A 274 1.71 12.28 -11.92
CA GLY A 274 0.99 11.35 -11.04
C GLY A 274 0.80 10.00 -11.71
N TRP A 275 0.38 9.01 -10.92
CA TRP A 275 0.08 7.68 -11.44
C TRP A 275 -1.18 7.11 -10.77
N ILE A 276 -1.85 6.22 -11.49
CA ILE A 276 -2.95 5.41 -10.97
C ILE A 276 -2.68 3.95 -11.29
N HIS A 277 -2.84 3.09 -10.29
CA HIS A 277 -2.82 1.64 -10.48
C HIS A 277 -4.24 1.15 -10.73
N LEU A 278 -4.41 0.34 -11.76
CA LEU A 278 -5.69 -0.25 -12.12
C LEU A 278 -5.49 -1.73 -12.46
N CYS A 279 -6.20 -2.61 -11.76
CA CYS A 279 -6.31 -4.02 -12.11
C CYS A 279 -7.43 -4.24 -13.15
N GLY A 280 -7.28 -5.28 -13.97
CA GLY A 280 -8.28 -5.65 -14.96
C GLY A 280 -8.28 -4.77 -16.22
N ASP A 281 -9.36 -4.86 -17.02
CA ASP A 281 -9.50 -4.09 -18.25
C ASP A 281 -9.94 -2.66 -17.98
N ALA A 282 -8.95 -1.78 -17.89
CA ALA A 282 -9.12 -0.34 -17.69
C ALA A 282 -8.89 0.49 -18.97
N SER A 283 -8.70 -0.14 -20.13
CA SER A 283 -8.32 0.53 -21.38
C SER A 283 -9.25 1.67 -21.78
N ARG A 284 -10.56 1.55 -21.50
CA ARG A 284 -11.57 2.59 -21.78
C ARG A 284 -11.38 3.91 -21.03
N PHE A 285 -10.64 3.88 -19.90
CA PHE A 285 -10.41 5.07 -19.07
C PHE A 285 -9.17 5.87 -19.50
N PHE A 286 -8.21 5.26 -20.21
CA PHE A 286 -6.94 5.89 -20.56
C PHE A 286 -7.09 7.25 -21.27
N PRO A 287 -7.99 7.43 -22.26
CA PRO A 287 -8.14 8.74 -22.89
C PRO A 287 -8.55 9.87 -21.94
N THR A 288 -9.17 9.52 -20.81
CA THR A 288 -9.60 10.47 -19.77
C THR A 288 -8.53 10.69 -18.70
N LEU A 289 -7.77 9.63 -18.35
CA LEU A 289 -6.76 9.66 -17.30
C LEU A 289 -5.48 10.40 -17.73
N VAL A 290 -5.16 10.45 -19.02
CA VAL A 290 -3.94 11.10 -19.54
C VAL A 290 -4.13 12.59 -19.91
N ARG A 291 -5.30 13.16 -19.63
CA ARG A 291 -5.64 14.58 -19.86
C ARG A 291 -5.58 15.36 -18.56
#